data_010175ce033fd5f35a603d97995b0120
#
_entry.id   010175ce033fd5f35a603d97995b0120
#
_cell.length_a   1.000
_cell.length_b   1.000
_cell.length_c   1.000
_cell.angle_alpha   90.00
_cell.angle_beta   90.00
_cell.angle_gamma   90.00
#
_symmetry.space_group_name_H-M   'P 1'
#
loop_
_entity.id
_entity.type
_entity.pdbx_description
1 polymer ?
#
loop_
_entity_poly.entity_id
_entity_poly.type
_entity_poly.pdbx_seq_one_letter_code
_entity_poly.pdbx_strand_id
1 'polypeptide(L)'
;MKAIASLSALIVLLICGAAQADIGVAMKAIERGHYATAERALRKAANKGDVRAQNNLAYLYEHGLGVVQSYSDALVWYGRAAESGLPEAQYNLGTLHHHGRGISRNHDVAYKWFSSAATAGYTEAEYMLGESYRSGLGVKKDGAVALSWYLKAARKGHPAAQLMAASLYLSGEGWRKEPAKAIVWAEIARVNGEPQAMALLDKASRGLRQEKKSEAFELAALCLRSAYQDCPE
;
A
#
# COMPACT_ATOMS: atom_id res chain seq x y z
N MET A 1 -18.90 32.47 30.99
CA MET A 1 -18.28 31.96 29.75
C MET A 1 -17.42 30.68 29.92
N LYS A 2 -17.12 30.19 31.12
CA LYS A 2 -16.34 28.94 31.34
C LYS A 2 -17.16 27.64 31.32
N ALA A 3 -18.48 27.68 31.47
CA ALA A 3 -19.34 26.49 31.51
C ALA A 3 -19.74 25.91 30.14
N ILE A 4 -19.69 26.70 29.06
CA ILE A 4 -20.10 26.28 27.72
C ILE A 4 -18.97 25.46 27.04
N ALA A 5 -17.70 25.78 27.33
CA ALA A 5 -16.53 25.05 26.78
C ALA A 5 -16.40 23.62 27.35
N SER A 6 -16.92 23.33 28.57
CA SER A 6 -16.84 22.01 29.18
C SER A 6 -17.91 21.05 28.64
N LEU A 7 -19.07 21.55 28.22
CA LEU A 7 -20.14 20.71 27.69
C LEU A 7 -19.85 20.22 26.26
N SER A 8 -19.26 21.08 25.43
CA SER A 8 -18.83 20.70 24.07
C SER A 8 -17.67 19.69 24.08
N ALA A 9 -16.70 19.85 24.98
CA ALA A 9 -15.60 18.88 25.14
C ALA A 9 -16.11 17.51 25.66
N LEU A 10 -17.09 17.50 26.59
CA LEU A 10 -17.67 16.27 27.09
C LEU A 10 -18.49 15.53 26.02
N ILE A 11 -19.25 16.28 25.19
CA ILE A 11 -20.02 15.70 24.08
C ILE A 11 -19.08 15.11 23.02
N VAL A 12 -17.99 15.78 22.66
CA VAL A 12 -16.97 15.25 21.72
C VAL A 12 -16.30 13.98 22.27
N LEU A 13 -15.96 13.93 23.55
CA LEU A 13 -15.40 12.75 24.18
C LEU A 13 -16.39 11.55 24.23
N LEU A 14 -17.67 11.81 24.48
CA LEU A 14 -18.72 10.79 24.49
C LEU A 14 -19.00 10.23 23.08
N ILE A 15 -18.97 11.07 22.04
CA ILE A 15 -19.17 10.65 20.64
C ILE A 15 -17.97 9.83 20.17
N CYS A 16 -16.75 10.26 20.52
CA CYS A 16 -15.52 9.53 20.19
C CYS A 16 -15.47 8.16 20.88
N GLY A 17 -15.83 8.07 22.15
CA GLY A 17 -15.87 6.80 22.90
C GLY A 17 -16.92 5.82 22.37
N ALA A 18 -18.08 6.30 21.94
CA ALA A 18 -19.14 5.44 21.38
C ALA A 18 -18.77 4.92 19.98
N ALA A 19 -18.11 5.73 19.14
CA ALA A 19 -17.61 5.29 17.83
C ALA A 19 -16.51 4.23 17.99
N GLN A 20 -15.61 4.41 18.95
CA GLN A 20 -14.55 3.45 19.25
C GLN A 20 -15.09 2.09 19.72
N ALA A 21 -16.19 2.08 20.52
CA ALA A 21 -16.85 0.86 20.93
C ALA A 21 -17.53 0.14 19.75
N ASP A 22 -18.15 0.86 18.82
CA ASP A 22 -18.80 0.32 17.62
C ASP A 22 -17.73 -0.36 16.71
N ILE A 23 -16.54 0.24 16.54
CA ILE A 23 -15.43 -0.35 15.78
C ILE A 23 -14.89 -1.61 16.46
N GLY A 24 -14.72 -1.61 17.77
CA GLY A 24 -14.27 -2.80 18.52
C GLY A 24 -15.21 -3.99 18.34
N VAL A 25 -16.52 -3.74 18.31
CA VAL A 25 -17.54 -4.77 18.01
C VAL A 25 -17.39 -5.26 16.58
N ALA A 26 -17.20 -4.36 15.62
CA ALA A 26 -17.05 -4.69 14.22
C ALA A 26 -15.82 -5.57 13.96
N MET A 27 -14.66 -5.21 14.52
CA MET A 27 -13.42 -5.96 14.31
C MET A 27 -13.52 -7.38 14.87
N LYS A 28 -14.07 -7.55 16.07
CA LYS A 28 -14.34 -8.88 16.65
C LYS A 28 -15.32 -9.70 15.81
N ALA A 29 -16.30 -9.05 15.20
CA ALA A 29 -17.27 -9.72 14.32
C ALA A 29 -16.61 -10.16 13.00
N ILE A 30 -15.70 -9.35 12.43
CA ILE A 30 -14.90 -9.70 11.24
C ILE A 30 -14.03 -10.92 11.53
N GLU A 31 -13.28 -10.92 12.63
CA GLU A 31 -12.41 -12.03 13.05
C GLU A 31 -13.18 -13.36 13.18
N ARG A 32 -14.46 -13.29 13.53
CA ARG A 32 -15.34 -14.47 13.67
C ARG A 32 -16.11 -14.81 12.40
N GLY A 33 -15.93 -14.06 11.30
CA GLY A 33 -16.70 -14.22 10.06
C GLY A 33 -18.17 -13.75 10.15
N HIS A 34 -18.54 -13.02 11.19
CA HIS A 34 -19.89 -12.51 11.40
C HIS A 34 -20.08 -11.16 10.68
N TYR A 35 -19.91 -11.15 9.36
CA TYR A 35 -19.86 -9.94 8.55
C TYR A 35 -21.12 -9.07 8.58
N ALA A 36 -22.33 -9.66 8.68
CA ALA A 36 -23.56 -8.90 8.82
C ALA A 36 -23.64 -8.11 10.15
N THR A 37 -23.01 -8.62 11.21
CA THR A 37 -22.89 -7.89 12.47
C THR A 37 -21.82 -6.79 12.37
N ALA A 38 -20.71 -7.08 11.71
CA ALA A 38 -19.65 -6.11 11.42
C ALA A 38 -20.19 -4.94 10.60
N GLU A 39 -20.95 -5.22 9.54
CA GLU A 39 -21.55 -4.20 8.69
C GLU A 39 -22.41 -3.22 9.48
N ARG A 40 -23.33 -3.72 10.32
CA ARG A 40 -24.21 -2.86 11.13
C ARG A 40 -23.44 -1.95 12.08
N ALA A 41 -22.39 -2.50 12.72
CA ALA A 41 -21.54 -1.73 13.63
C ALA A 41 -20.69 -0.69 12.87
N LEU A 42 -20.07 -1.08 11.73
CA LEU A 42 -19.30 -0.18 10.87
C LEU A 42 -20.18 0.94 10.30
N ARG A 43 -21.36 0.63 9.80
CA ARG A 43 -22.31 1.63 9.26
C ARG A 43 -22.68 2.67 10.32
N LYS A 44 -22.91 2.22 11.56
CA LYS A 44 -23.21 3.13 12.66
C LYS A 44 -22.04 4.07 12.98
N ALA A 45 -20.80 3.57 12.99
CA ALA A 45 -19.61 4.37 13.22
C ALA A 45 -19.29 5.28 12.00
N ALA A 46 -19.39 4.75 10.78
CA ALA A 46 -19.14 5.47 9.53
C ALA A 46 -20.10 6.68 9.36
N ASN A 47 -21.39 6.49 9.72
CA ASN A 47 -22.38 7.57 9.71
C ASN A 47 -22.07 8.67 10.76
N LYS A 48 -21.32 8.35 11.81
CA LYS A 48 -20.82 9.33 12.78
C LYS A 48 -19.52 10.02 12.34
N GLY A 49 -19.02 9.70 11.13
CA GLY A 49 -17.81 10.29 10.56
C GLY A 49 -16.52 9.55 10.90
N ASP A 50 -16.60 8.32 11.48
CA ASP A 50 -15.38 7.56 11.72
C ASP A 50 -14.77 7.08 10.40
N VAL A 51 -13.59 7.58 10.10
CA VAL A 51 -12.89 7.40 8.82
C VAL A 51 -12.45 5.95 8.61
N ARG A 52 -12.02 5.26 9.66
CA ARG A 52 -11.63 3.84 9.58
C ARG A 52 -12.86 2.95 9.38
N ALA A 53 -13.95 3.27 10.06
CA ALA A 53 -15.22 2.57 9.83
C ALA A 53 -15.73 2.76 8.40
N GLN A 54 -15.58 3.96 7.82
CA GLN A 54 -15.93 4.22 6.42
C GLN A 54 -15.09 3.34 5.47
N ASN A 55 -13.77 3.28 5.66
CA ASN A 55 -12.90 2.42 4.87
C ASN A 55 -13.27 0.93 4.99
N ASN A 56 -13.50 0.46 6.21
CA ASN A 56 -13.84 -0.95 6.44
C ASN A 56 -15.23 -1.30 5.90
N LEU A 57 -16.18 -0.39 5.98
CA LEU A 57 -17.51 -0.57 5.39
C LEU A 57 -17.43 -0.64 3.85
N ALA A 58 -16.61 0.22 3.24
CA ALA A 58 -16.30 0.16 1.82
C ALA A 58 -15.73 -1.19 1.40
N TYR A 59 -14.80 -1.74 2.18
CA TYR A 59 -14.20 -3.05 1.97
C TYR A 59 -15.28 -4.17 2.01
N LEU A 60 -16.22 -4.13 2.96
CA LEU A 60 -17.31 -5.09 2.99
C LEU A 60 -18.18 -5.03 1.73
N TYR A 61 -18.48 -3.83 1.23
CA TYR A 61 -19.21 -3.66 -0.03
C TYR A 61 -18.41 -4.13 -1.24
N GLU A 62 -17.12 -3.81 -1.32
CA GLU A 62 -16.25 -4.23 -2.43
C GLU A 62 -16.22 -5.76 -2.56
N HIS A 63 -16.21 -6.47 -1.44
CA HIS A 63 -16.06 -7.94 -1.42
C HIS A 63 -17.37 -8.70 -1.18
N GLY A 64 -18.50 -8.02 -0.97
CA GLY A 64 -19.78 -8.67 -0.69
C GLY A 64 -19.80 -9.41 0.65
N LEU A 65 -19.07 -8.92 1.65
CA LEU A 65 -18.96 -9.56 2.96
C LEU A 65 -20.10 -9.10 3.88
N GLY A 66 -21.07 -9.95 4.10
CA GLY A 66 -22.27 -9.65 4.93
C GLY A 66 -23.26 -8.68 4.31
N VAL A 67 -22.99 -8.23 3.09
CA VAL A 67 -23.81 -7.35 2.25
C VAL A 67 -23.80 -7.85 0.80
N VAL A 68 -24.74 -7.39 -0.01
CA VAL A 68 -24.63 -7.57 -1.47
C VAL A 68 -23.44 -6.77 -1.97
N GLN A 69 -22.59 -7.39 -2.80
CA GLN A 69 -21.44 -6.70 -3.39
C GLN A 69 -21.89 -5.46 -4.17
N SER A 70 -21.27 -4.33 -3.89
CA SER A 70 -21.60 -3.06 -4.53
C SER A 70 -20.36 -2.18 -4.63
N TYR A 71 -19.75 -2.13 -5.82
CA TYR A 71 -18.63 -1.22 -6.07
C TYR A 71 -19.04 0.26 -5.99
N SER A 72 -20.29 0.59 -6.31
CA SER A 72 -20.82 1.96 -6.18
C SER A 72 -20.86 2.41 -4.72
N ASP A 73 -21.32 1.55 -3.81
CA ASP A 73 -21.28 1.86 -2.37
C ASP A 73 -19.85 1.90 -1.84
N ALA A 74 -18.98 0.98 -2.30
CA ALA A 74 -17.57 1.00 -1.96
C ALA A 74 -16.89 2.32 -2.38
N LEU A 75 -17.14 2.80 -3.60
CA LEU A 75 -16.64 4.09 -4.08
C LEU A 75 -17.06 5.26 -3.20
N VAL A 76 -18.34 5.29 -2.78
CA VAL A 76 -18.85 6.36 -1.90
C VAL A 76 -18.13 6.35 -0.55
N TRP A 77 -18.01 5.18 0.08
CA TRP A 77 -17.42 5.10 1.41
C TRP A 77 -15.90 5.25 1.41
N TYR A 78 -15.19 4.64 0.43
CA TYR A 78 -13.76 4.91 0.24
C TYR A 78 -13.50 6.37 -0.07
N GLY A 79 -14.34 7.01 -0.91
CA GLY A 79 -14.24 8.43 -1.24
C GLY A 79 -14.26 9.32 -0.01
N ARG A 80 -15.24 9.13 0.87
CA ARG A 80 -15.36 9.89 2.14
C ARG A 80 -14.12 9.72 3.03
N ALA A 81 -13.65 8.48 3.17
CA ALA A 81 -12.47 8.19 3.98
C ALA A 81 -11.18 8.74 3.33
N ALA A 82 -11.06 8.67 2.00
CA ALA A 82 -9.91 9.20 1.25
C ALA A 82 -9.84 10.73 1.29
N GLU A 83 -10.97 11.40 1.15
CA GLU A 83 -11.08 12.86 1.30
C GLU A 83 -10.76 13.34 2.72
N SER A 84 -11.03 12.50 3.72
CA SER A 84 -10.62 12.72 5.12
C SER A 84 -9.14 12.43 5.37
N GLY A 85 -8.37 12.06 4.34
CA GLY A 85 -6.93 11.88 4.39
C GLY A 85 -6.46 10.50 4.85
N LEU A 86 -7.32 9.47 4.94
CA LEU A 86 -6.88 8.11 5.30
C LEU A 86 -6.10 7.48 4.14
N PRO A 87 -4.77 7.20 4.30
CA PRO A 87 -3.93 6.72 3.19
C PRO A 87 -4.38 5.37 2.63
N GLU A 88 -4.86 4.48 3.49
CA GLU A 88 -5.40 3.18 3.10
C GLU A 88 -6.64 3.34 2.19
N ALA A 89 -7.55 4.25 2.53
CA ALA A 89 -8.73 4.52 1.70
C ALA A 89 -8.37 5.20 0.38
N GLN A 90 -7.37 6.09 0.38
CA GLN A 90 -6.83 6.69 -0.84
C GLN A 90 -6.26 5.62 -1.77
N TYR A 91 -5.48 4.67 -1.25
CA TYR A 91 -4.98 3.53 -2.00
C TYR A 91 -6.12 2.68 -2.57
N ASN A 92 -7.10 2.32 -1.75
CA ASN A 92 -8.24 1.50 -2.17
C ASN A 92 -9.07 2.20 -3.26
N LEU A 93 -9.35 3.49 -3.10
CA LEU A 93 -10.04 4.29 -4.11
C LEU A 93 -9.24 4.37 -5.42
N GLY A 94 -7.92 4.58 -5.32
CA GLY A 94 -7.00 4.53 -6.46
C GLY A 94 -7.06 3.18 -7.18
N THR A 95 -7.14 2.09 -6.45
CA THR A 95 -7.25 0.73 -6.97
C THR A 95 -8.55 0.49 -7.74
N LEU A 96 -9.70 1.00 -7.24
CA LEU A 96 -10.97 0.93 -7.96
C LEU A 96 -10.90 1.67 -9.30
N HIS A 97 -10.31 2.87 -9.32
CA HIS A 97 -10.09 3.63 -10.57
C HIS A 97 -9.09 2.96 -11.51
N HIS A 98 -8.02 2.37 -10.97
CA HIS A 98 -6.99 1.68 -11.75
C HIS A 98 -7.54 0.46 -12.49
N HIS A 99 -8.40 -0.31 -11.85
CA HIS A 99 -9.01 -1.51 -12.42
C HIS A 99 -10.35 -1.25 -13.14
N GLY A 100 -10.98 -0.11 -12.92
CA GLY A 100 -12.32 0.19 -13.44
C GLY A 100 -13.41 -0.62 -12.74
N ARG A 101 -13.29 -0.85 -11.43
CA ARG A 101 -14.31 -1.58 -10.66
C ARG A 101 -15.42 -0.64 -10.22
N GLY A 102 -16.61 -0.87 -10.77
CA GLY A 102 -17.80 -0.04 -10.50
C GLY A 102 -17.77 1.37 -11.13
N ILE A 103 -16.71 1.70 -11.84
CA ILE A 103 -16.51 2.97 -12.55
C ILE A 103 -15.63 2.74 -13.77
N SER A 104 -15.65 3.61 -14.76
CA SER A 104 -14.72 3.56 -15.89
C SER A 104 -13.28 3.69 -15.40
N ARG A 105 -12.40 2.83 -15.94
CA ARG A 105 -10.98 2.86 -15.61
C ARG A 105 -10.39 4.23 -15.92
N ASN A 106 -9.67 4.79 -14.95
CA ASN A 106 -9.04 6.09 -15.07
C ASN A 106 -7.70 6.12 -14.32
N HIS A 107 -6.61 5.99 -15.08
CA HIS A 107 -5.26 5.96 -14.50
C HIS A 107 -4.80 7.32 -13.97
N ASP A 108 -5.31 8.44 -14.53
CA ASP A 108 -4.95 9.78 -14.03
C ASP A 108 -5.51 10.01 -12.62
N VAL A 109 -6.76 9.58 -12.38
CA VAL A 109 -7.37 9.64 -11.05
C VAL A 109 -6.71 8.66 -10.10
N ALA A 110 -6.42 7.43 -10.55
CA ALA A 110 -5.72 6.42 -9.75
C ALA A 110 -4.35 6.93 -9.30
N TYR A 111 -3.56 7.51 -10.23
CA TYR A 111 -2.26 8.10 -9.93
C TYR A 111 -2.34 9.18 -8.85
N LYS A 112 -3.33 10.08 -8.92
CA LYS A 112 -3.51 11.14 -7.91
C LYS A 112 -3.74 10.56 -6.51
N TRP A 113 -4.60 9.54 -6.41
CA TRP A 113 -4.89 8.89 -5.13
C TRP A 113 -3.70 8.08 -4.62
N PHE A 114 -3.00 7.32 -5.48
CA PHE A 114 -1.76 6.63 -5.11
C PHE A 114 -0.68 7.61 -4.65
N SER A 115 -0.55 8.76 -5.33
CA SER A 115 0.41 9.80 -4.95
C SER A 115 0.11 10.37 -3.55
N SER A 116 -1.16 10.63 -3.24
CA SER A 116 -1.56 11.09 -1.91
C SER A 116 -1.22 10.07 -0.83
N ALA A 117 -1.60 8.80 -1.04
CA ALA A 117 -1.33 7.73 -0.08
C ALA A 117 0.18 7.45 0.09
N ALA A 118 0.94 7.46 -1.02
CA ALA A 118 2.39 7.27 -1.00
C ALA A 118 3.13 8.41 -0.28
N THR A 119 2.67 9.65 -0.46
CA THR A 119 3.21 10.82 0.27
C THR A 119 2.97 10.69 1.78
N ALA A 120 1.87 10.10 2.18
CA ALA A 120 1.59 9.76 3.59
C ALA A 120 2.33 8.49 4.07
N GLY A 121 3.15 7.87 3.22
CA GLY A 121 3.98 6.73 3.56
C GLY A 121 3.28 5.37 3.50
N TYR A 122 2.15 5.24 2.81
CA TYR A 122 1.49 3.96 2.64
C TYR A 122 2.26 3.09 1.63
N THR A 123 2.77 1.96 2.11
CA THR A 123 3.76 1.15 1.37
C THR A 123 3.23 0.59 0.06
N GLU A 124 2.00 0.10 0.04
CA GLU A 124 1.36 -0.42 -1.17
C GLU A 124 1.14 0.68 -2.21
N ALA A 125 0.87 1.91 -1.77
CA ALA A 125 0.75 3.05 -2.68
C ALA A 125 2.11 3.50 -3.24
N GLU A 126 3.18 3.41 -2.46
CA GLU A 126 4.55 3.65 -2.95
C GLU A 126 4.90 2.67 -4.07
N TYR A 127 4.56 1.38 -3.91
CA TYR A 127 4.72 0.38 -4.96
C TYR A 127 3.88 0.71 -6.20
N MET A 128 2.59 1.04 -6.05
CA MET A 128 1.72 1.39 -7.17
C MET A 128 2.15 2.67 -7.88
N LEU A 129 2.76 3.60 -7.16
CA LEU A 129 3.32 4.81 -7.77
C LEU A 129 4.57 4.47 -8.60
N GLY A 130 5.42 3.55 -8.12
CA GLY A 130 6.50 2.96 -8.91
C GLY A 130 5.98 2.31 -10.21
N GLU A 131 4.91 1.52 -10.14
CA GLU A 131 4.25 0.93 -11.31
C GLU A 131 3.70 1.99 -12.27
N SER A 132 3.11 3.06 -11.75
CA SER A 132 2.57 4.16 -12.54
C SER A 132 3.67 4.82 -13.38
N TYR A 133 4.81 5.15 -12.78
CA TYR A 133 5.95 5.73 -13.49
C TYR A 133 6.63 4.74 -14.43
N ARG A 134 6.77 3.47 -14.04
CA ARG A 134 7.37 2.43 -14.91
C ARG A 134 6.56 2.19 -16.17
N SER A 135 5.24 2.21 -16.06
CA SER A 135 4.33 1.86 -17.16
C SER A 135 3.72 3.06 -17.86
N GLY A 136 3.87 4.28 -17.33
CA GLY A 136 3.26 5.49 -17.87
C GLY A 136 1.74 5.55 -17.65
N LEU A 137 1.26 5.05 -16.50
CA LEU A 137 -0.17 5.00 -16.18
C LEU A 137 -0.58 6.21 -15.35
N GLY A 138 -1.26 7.16 -15.96
CA GLY A 138 -1.67 8.42 -15.33
C GLY A 138 -0.52 9.42 -15.12
N VAL A 139 0.68 9.11 -15.60
CA VAL A 139 1.87 9.97 -15.53
C VAL A 139 2.83 9.61 -16.65
N LYS A 140 3.70 10.54 -17.04
CA LYS A 140 4.76 10.26 -18.02
C LYS A 140 5.70 9.17 -17.48
N LYS A 141 5.98 8.16 -18.33
CA LYS A 141 6.93 7.09 -18.00
C LYS A 141 8.29 7.65 -17.61
N ASP A 142 8.81 7.19 -16.44
CA ASP A 142 10.13 7.53 -15.92
C ASP A 142 10.65 6.39 -15.04
N GLY A 143 11.64 5.65 -15.56
CA GLY A 143 12.23 4.51 -14.86
C GLY A 143 13.06 4.90 -13.63
N ALA A 144 13.68 6.08 -13.63
CA ALA A 144 14.46 6.54 -12.47
C ALA A 144 13.54 6.90 -11.30
N VAL A 145 12.44 7.59 -11.59
CA VAL A 145 11.42 7.90 -10.58
C VAL A 145 10.75 6.62 -10.10
N ALA A 146 10.46 5.66 -11.00
CA ALA A 146 9.90 4.35 -10.63
C ALA A 146 10.82 3.63 -9.65
N LEU A 147 12.13 3.56 -9.94
CA LEU A 147 13.11 2.93 -9.05
C LEU A 147 13.11 3.58 -7.66
N SER A 148 13.06 4.91 -7.59
CA SER A 148 13.05 5.62 -6.31
C SER A 148 11.83 5.26 -5.44
N TRP A 149 10.66 5.10 -6.05
CA TRP A 149 9.45 4.69 -5.33
C TRP A 149 9.48 3.21 -4.94
N TYR A 150 9.96 2.33 -5.82
CA TYR A 150 10.16 0.92 -5.45
C TYR A 150 11.14 0.76 -4.30
N LEU A 151 12.25 1.52 -4.28
CA LEU A 151 13.21 1.47 -3.16
C LEU A 151 12.60 1.93 -1.84
N LYS A 152 11.71 2.93 -1.84
CA LYS A 152 10.98 3.33 -0.63
C LYS A 152 10.13 2.17 -0.08
N ALA A 153 9.31 1.56 -0.93
CA ALA A 153 8.48 0.41 -0.54
C ALA A 153 9.34 -0.82 -0.18
N ALA A 154 10.41 -1.07 -0.92
CA ALA A 154 11.33 -2.19 -0.70
C ALA A 154 12.01 -2.13 0.67
N ARG A 155 12.41 -0.94 1.11
CA ARG A 155 12.99 -0.68 2.45
C ARG A 155 11.98 -0.81 3.59
N LYS A 156 10.69 -0.84 3.28
CA LYS A 156 9.61 -1.16 4.23
C LYS A 156 9.23 -2.65 4.20
N GLY A 157 9.99 -3.44 3.47
CA GLY A 157 9.80 -4.89 3.39
C GLY A 157 8.81 -5.35 2.33
N HIS A 158 8.36 -4.49 1.39
CA HIS A 158 7.40 -4.89 0.35
C HIS A 158 8.06 -5.81 -0.69
N PRO A 159 7.70 -7.13 -0.77
CA PRO A 159 8.46 -8.09 -1.54
C PRO A 159 8.46 -7.81 -3.05
N ALA A 160 7.29 -7.49 -3.62
CA ALA A 160 7.20 -7.18 -5.05
C ALA A 160 7.99 -5.91 -5.42
N ALA A 161 8.08 -4.91 -4.53
CA ALA A 161 8.90 -3.72 -4.76
C ALA A 161 10.40 -4.05 -4.75
N GLN A 162 10.85 -4.96 -3.89
CA GLN A 162 12.22 -5.48 -3.87
C GLN A 162 12.57 -6.16 -5.20
N LEU A 163 11.66 -6.99 -5.71
CA LEU A 163 11.82 -7.64 -7.03
C LEU A 163 11.87 -6.61 -8.16
N MET A 164 11.01 -5.58 -8.14
CA MET A 164 10.99 -4.54 -9.17
C MET A 164 12.25 -3.68 -9.13
N ALA A 165 12.75 -3.31 -7.97
CA ALA A 165 14.03 -2.61 -7.82
C ALA A 165 15.18 -3.44 -8.41
N ALA A 166 15.26 -4.74 -8.10
CA ALA A 166 16.23 -5.66 -8.67
C ALA A 166 16.13 -5.73 -10.22
N SER A 167 14.90 -5.78 -10.75
CA SER A 167 14.66 -5.80 -12.19
C SER A 167 15.16 -4.54 -12.89
N LEU A 168 14.91 -3.36 -12.31
CA LEU A 168 15.37 -2.09 -12.88
C LEU A 168 16.88 -1.94 -12.81
N TYR A 169 17.53 -2.35 -11.73
CA TYR A 169 19.00 -2.38 -11.66
C TYR A 169 19.63 -3.34 -12.67
N LEU A 170 18.97 -4.46 -12.96
CA LEU A 170 19.46 -5.42 -13.95
C LEU A 170 19.26 -4.93 -15.38
N SER A 171 18.08 -4.38 -15.70
CA SER A 171 17.76 -3.90 -17.05
C SER A 171 18.50 -2.60 -17.39
N GLY A 172 18.70 -1.73 -16.43
CA GLY A 172 19.17 -0.36 -16.62
C GLY A 172 18.10 0.59 -17.16
N GLU A 173 16.83 0.23 -17.03
CA GLU A 173 15.71 1.08 -17.46
C GLU A 173 15.58 2.30 -16.53
N GLY A 174 15.88 3.48 -17.08
CA GLY A 174 15.87 4.75 -16.31
C GLY A 174 17.07 4.96 -15.38
N TRP A 175 17.99 4.01 -15.32
CA TRP A 175 19.21 4.05 -14.52
C TRP A 175 20.33 3.28 -15.21
N ARG A 176 21.56 3.39 -14.72
CA ARG A 176 22.66 2.51 -15.18
C ARG A 176 22.45 1.07 -14.70
N LYS A 177 22.92 0.09 -15.47
CA LYS A 177 22.93 -1.30 -15.05
C LYS A 177 23.86 -1.50 -13.85
N GLU A 178 23.33 -2.06 -12.78
CA GLU A 178 24.08 -2.40 -11.56
C GLU A 178 23.73 -3.84 -11.11
N PRO A 179 24.30 -4.87 -11.80
CA PRO A 179 23.94 -6.26 -11.52
C PRO A 179 24.21 -6.70 -10.07
N ALA A 180 25.20 -6.12 -9.40
CA ALA A 180 25.46 -6.39 -7.99
C ALA A 180 24.30 -5.93 -7.09
N LYS A 181 23.76 -4.72 -7.31
CA LYS A 181 22.57 -4.25 -6.58
C LYS A 181 21.34 -5.07 -6.94
N ALA A 182 21.23 -5.52 -8.21
CA ALA A 182 20.16 -6.42 -8.60
C ALA A 182 20.21 -7.74 -7.82
N ILE A 183 21.39 -8.30 -7.57
CA ILE A 183 21.57 -9.50 -6.71
C ILE A 183 21.10 -9.19 -5.29
N VAL A 184 21.49 -8.07 -4.69
CA VAL A 184 21.10 -7.71 -3.32
C VAL A 184 19.58 -7.70 -3.19
N TRP A 185 18.90 -6.92 -4.03
CA TRP A 185 17.44 -6.78 -3.93
C TRP A 185 16.69 -8.04 -4.34
N ALA A 186 17.20 -8.82 -5.32
CA ALA A 186 16.59 -10.09 -5.70
C ALA A 186 16.74 -11.15 -4.60
N GLU A 187 17.89 -11.21 -3.90
CA GLU A 187 18.07 -12.12 -2.76
C GLU A 187 17.12 -11.76 -1.61
N ILE A 188 16.97 -10.46 -1.30
CA ILE A 188 16.02 -10.00 -0.30
C ILE A 188 14.59 -10.38 -0.67
N ALA A 189 14.18 -10.15 -1.94
CA ALA A 189 12.88 -10.55 -2.45
C ALA A 189 12.65 -12.07 -2.34
N ARG A 190 13.68 -12.88 -2.64
CA ARG A 190 13.64 -14.35 -2.52
C ARG A 190 13.39 -14.78 -1.08
N VAL A 191 14.12 -14.20 -0.12
CA VAL A 191 13.94 -14.49 1.32
C VAL A 191 12.55 -14.09 1.79
N ASN A 192 12.00 -13.01 1.23
CA ASN A 192 10.64 -12.53 1.53
C ASN A 192 9.53 -13.24 0.71
N GLY A 193 9.88 -14.31 -0.01
CA GLY A 193 8.90 -15.22 -0.62
C GLY A 193 8.49 -14.88 -2.06
N GLU A 194 9.22 -14.00 -2.77
CA GLU A 194 8.93 -13.70 -4.18
C GLU A 194 9.35 -14.85 -5.12
N PRO A 195 8.40 -15.52 -5.81
CA PRO A 195 8.72 -16.71 -6.62
C PRO A 195 9.65 -16.42 -7.81
N GLN A 196 9.57 -15.20 -8.36
CA GLN A 196 10.33 -14.80 -9.55
C GLN A 196 11.76 -14.38 -9.24
N ALA A 197 12.09 -14.20 -7.96
CA ALA A 197 13.39 -13.67 -7.52
C ALA A 197 14.56 -14.58 -7.91
N MET A 198 14.39 -15.91 -7.87
CA MET A 198 15.44 -16.87 -8.25
C MET A 198 15.87 -16.72 -9.71
N ALA A 199 14.93 -16.59 -10.62
CA ALA A 199 15.24 -16.40 -12.04
C ALA A 199 15.95 -15.07 -12.30
N LEU A 200 15.65 -14.05 -11.51
CA LEU A 200 16.31 -12.75 -11.58
C LEU A 200 17.74 -12.81 -11.02
N LEU A 201 17.95 -13.53 -9.90
CA LEU A 201 19.27 -13.81 -9.33
C LEU A 201 20.19 -14.51 -10.34
N ASP A 202 19.70 -15.55 -11.02
CA ASP A 202 20.45 -16.26 -12.05
C ASP A 202 20.89 -15.31 -13.18
N LYS A 203 19.97 -14.46 -13.64
CA LYS A 203 20.28 -13.46 -14.67
C LYS A 203 21.30 -12.43 -14.19
N ALA A 204 21.13 -11.89 -12.98
CA ALA A 204 22.00 -10.86 -12.41
C ALA A 204 23.42 -11.41 -12.14
N SER A 205 23.52 -12.69 -11.80
CA SER A 205 24.79 -13.36 -11.52
C SER A 205 25.62 -13.66 -12.78
N ARG A 206 25.03 -13.68 -13.97
CA ARG A 206 25.74 -14.00 -15.22
C ARG A 206 26.77 -12.91 -15.53
N GLY A 207 28.00 -13.34 -15.77
CA GLY A 207 29.09 -12.45 -16.12
C GLY A 207 29.75 -11.66 -14.97
N LEU A 208 29.23 -11.77 -13.75
CA LEU A 208 29.90 -11.23 -12.58
C LEU A 208 30.97 -12.18 -12.05
N ARG A 209 32.11 -11.61 -11.60
CA ARG A 209 33.15 -12.36 -10.91
C ARG A 209 32.63 -12.86 -9.56
N GLN A 210 33.15 -14.00 -9.10
CA GLN A 210 32.70 -14.66 -7.86
C GLN A 210 32.82 -13.74 -6.63
N GLU A 211 33.89 -12.98 -6.53
CA GLU A 211 34.11 -11.99 -5.48
C GLU A 211 32.93 -10.99 -5.39
N LYS A 212 32.51 -10.40 -6.52
CA LYS A 212 31.40 -9.45 -6.58
C LYS A 212 30.04 -10.07 -6.23
N LYS A 213 29.86 -11.35 -6.53
CA LYS A 213 28.67 -12.10 -6.10
C LYS A 213 28.65 -12.27 -4.60
N SER A 214 29.78 -12.70 -4.00
CA SER A 214 29.90 -12.87 -2.54
C SER A 214 29.65 -11.57 -1.81
N GLU A 215 30.26 -10.46 -2.23
CA GLU A 215 30.00 -9.12 -1.67
C GLU A 215 28.50 -8.75 -1.72
N ALA A 216 27.82 -9.03 -2.84
CA ALA A 216 26.41 -8.71 -2.99
C ALA A 216 25.53 -9.55 -2.06
N PHE A 217 25.79 -10.84 -1.89
CA PHE A 217 25.06 -11.70 -0.95
C PHE A 217 25.33 -11.32 0.51
N GLU A 218 26.55 -10.94 0.86
CA GLU A 218 26.90 -10.42 2.20
C GLU A 218 26.13 -9.12 2.50
N LEU A 219 26.05 -8.21 1.51
CA LEU A 219 25.29 -6.97 1.64
C LEU A 219 23.77 -7.25 1.75
N ALA A 220 23.24 -8.22 1.02
CA ALA A 220 21.84 -8.65 1.17
C ALA A 220 21.56 -9.18 2.59
N ALA A 221 22.47 -9.99 3.13
CA ALA A 221 22.36 -10.51 4.48
C ALA A 221 22.46 -9.40 5.54
N LEU A 222 23.31 -8.39 5.34
CA LEU A 222 23.40 -7.21 6.20
C LEU A 222 22.09 -6.40 6.17
N CYS A 223 21.58 -6.13 4.97
CA CYS A 223 20.33 -5.42 4.75
C CYS A 223 19.14 -6.10 5.46
N LEU A 224 19.02 -7.44 5.36
CA LEU A 224 17.99 -8.20 6.07
C LEU A 224 18.15 -8.10 7.60
N ARG A 225 19.38 -8.20 8.12
CA ARG A 225 19.63 -8.08 9.57
C ARG A 225 19.35 -6.69 10.13
N SER A 226 19.56 -5.65 9.34
CA SER A 226 19.30 -4.25 9.73
C SER A 226 17.84 -3.82 9.53
N ALA A 227 16.92 -4.75 9.26
CA ALA A 227 15.54 -4.45 8.89
C ALA A 227 15.46 -3.39 7.76
N TYR A 228 16.27 -3.62 6.73
CA TYR A 228 16.37 -2.83 5.49
C TYR A 228 16.98 -1.42 5.63
N GLN A 229 17.64 -1.10 6.74
CA GLN A 229 18.28 0.22 6.92
C GLN A 229 19.59 0.35 6.11
N ASP A 230 20.37 -0.72 6.02
CA ASP A 230 21.67 -0.75 5.35
C ASP A 230 21.58 -1.26 3.89
N CYS A 231 20.43 -1.11 3.24
CA CYS A 231 20.25 -1.53 1.87
C CYS A 231 20.80 -0.51 0.85
N PRO A 232 21.30 -0.97 -0.30
CA PRO A 232 21.82 -0.08 -1.33
C PRO A 232 20.72 0.76 -2.00
N GLU A 233 21.08 1.99 -2.34
CA GLU A 233 20.29 2.90 -3.18
C GLU A 233 20.62 2.71 -4.65
#